data_9a06ef2c2fefa0c8675161cd273d5458
#
_entry.id   9a06ef2c2fefa0c8675161cd273d5458
#
_cell.length_a   1.000
_cell.length_b   1.000
_cell.length_c   1.000
_cell.angle_alpha   90.00
_cell.angle_beta   90.00
_cell.angle_gamma   90.00
#
_symmetry.space_group_name_H-M   'P 1'
#
loop_
_entity.id
_entity.type
_entity.pdbx_description
1 polymer ?
#
loop_
_entity_poly.entity_id
_entity_poly.type
_entity_poly.pdbx_seq_one_letter_code
_entity_poly.pdbx_strand_id
1 'polypeptide(L)'
;MNIWGITGTNGKTTVTWVLAEFLRAAGRRCGYVTTVEVDTGSRKFSTGYTTPPLPVLKEIFAEMELNGMTDCVMEVSSHAIHQRRFGDTAFAGGAFTNLTEDHLDYHKTMEAYFDAKLDFARILASGTSASPVAGRRDLPPYAVCLDGGAGVEMYEAAGVLPLNVIPVTARKPRFDLSGLTLAGDYNKSNVLLAAALAEAAGAPHDTVQNAIAHLRPRWGRLEEMETASRARVFVDYAHTDDALRNVLSAVRKFTPGKVWAVFGSGGDRDAMKRPLMGKAAAETADVSVVTSDNPRSEDPGEIIRQIESGMGSAERIVEPDRRKAIFAALSRAASGDSVVVCGKGHETTQETKGVKLPFDDRQVCREFC
;
A
#
# COMPACT_ATOMS: atom_id res chain seq x y z
N MET A 1 -6.32 -14.12 20.26
CA MET A 1 -5.40 -13.18 19.53
C MET A 1 -6.17 -11.94 19.12
N ASN A 2 -5.61 -10.71 19.28
CA ASN A 2 -6.24 -9.47 18.80
C ASN A 2 -5.99 -9.32 17.28
N ILE A 3 -7.03 -8.99 16.52
CA ILE A 3 -6.93 -8.81 15.07
C ILE A 3 -7.19 -7.34 14.75
N TRP A 4 -6.24 -6.70 14.05
CA TRP A 4 -6.28 -5.29 13.64
C TRP A 4 -6.46 -5.20 12.14
N GLY A 5 -7.48 -4.48 11.67
CA GLY A 5 -7.80 -4.40 10.24
C GLY A 5 -7.45 -3.04 9.62
N ILE A 6 -6.77 -3.05 8.49
CA ILE A 6 -6.34 -1.83 7.77
C ILE A 6 -7.02 -1.77 6.42
N THR A 7 -7.86 -0.75 6.19
CA THR A 7 -8.53 -0.52 4.91
C THR A 7 -8.16 0.82 4.29
N GLY A 8 -8.47 1.00 3.01
CA GLY A 8 -8.19 2.18 2.19
C GLY A 8 -7.81 1.80 0.77
N THR A 9 -7.54 2.77 -0.11
CA THR A 9 -7.05 2.52 -1.46
C THR A 9 -5.55 2.24 -1.43
N ASN A 10 -4.76 3.18 -0.96
CA ASN A 10 -3.30 3.10 -0.88
C ASN A 10 -2.83 3.04 0.58
N GLY A 11 -1.61 2.56 0.83
CA GLY A 11 -0.97 2.58 2.16
C GLY A 11 -1.30 1.40 3.08
N LYS A 12 -2.28 0.54 2.77
CA LYS A 12 -2.66 -0.61 3.62
C LYS A 12 -1.48 -1.46 4.06
N THR A 13 -0.67 -1.92 3.11
CA THR A 13 0.51 -2.76 3.38
C THR A 13 1.50 -2.08 4.32
N THR A 14 1.78 -0.79 4.07
CA THR A 14 2.70 0.00 4.91
C THR A 14 2.16 0.13 6.34
N VAL A 15 0.89 0.53 6.50
CA VAL A 15 0.27 0.67 7.84
C VAL A 15 0.23 -0.67 8.57
N THR A 16 -0.12 -1.77 7.88
CA THR A 16 -0.17 -3.12 8.44
C THR A 16 1.19 -3.53 8.99
N TRP A 17 2.22 -3.39 8.18
CA TRP A 17 3.57 -3.75 8.60
C TRP A 17 4.10 -2.83 9.71
N VAL A 18 3.95 -1.51 9.58
CA VAL A 18 4.43 -0.54 10.58
C VAL A 18 3.75 -0.76 11.94
N LEU A 19 2.44 -1.02 11.95
CA LEU A 19 1.73 -1.35 13.19
C LEU A 19 2.28 -2.64 13.82
N ALA A 20 2.55 -3.67 13.02
CA ALA A 20 3.14 -4.89 13.54
C ALA A 20 4.53 -4.65 14.16
N GLU A 21 5.37 -3.80 13.53
CA GLU A 21 6.68 -3.43 14.08
C GLU A 21 6.54 -2.63 15.41
N PHE A 22 5.58 -1.71 15.51
CA PHE A 22 5.34 -0.96 16.74
C PHE A 22 4.84 -1.85 17.88
N LEU A 23 3.94 -2.79 17.60
CA LEU A 23 3.48 -3.77 18.57
C LEU A 23 4.62 -4.70 19.04
N ARG A 24 5.50 -5.10 18.12
CA ARG A 24 6.71 -5.88 18.44
C ARG A 24 7.68 -5.09 19.29
N ALA A 25 7.93 -3.83 18.98
CA ALA A 25 8.76 -2.94 19.79
C ALA A 25 8.20 -2.78 21.22
N ALA A 26 6.88 -2.84 21.39
CA ALA A 26 6.20 -2.84 22.69
C ALA A 26 6.18 -4.23 23.38
N GLY A 27 6.97 -5.21 22.88
CA GLY A 27 7.10 -6.54 23.49
C GLY A 27 5.97 -7.52 23.16
N ARG A 28 5.10 -7.19 22.21
CA ARG A 28 3.99 -8.07 21.79
C ARG A 28 4.44 -9.04 20.70
N ARG A 29 3.91 -10.24 20.68
CA ARG A 29 4.13 -11.21 19.60
C ARG A 29 3.10 -10.96 18.51
N CYS A 30 3.50 -10.27 17.44
CA CYS A 30 2.60 -9.80 16.40
C CYS A 30 2.95 -10.43 15.05
N GLY A 31 1.95 -11.09 14.43
CA GLY A 31 1.98 -11.51 13.04
C GLY A 31 1.31 -10.49 12.12
N TYR A 32 1.34 -10.72 10.81
CA TYR A 32 0.60 -9.90 9.85
C TYR A 32 0.15 -10.69 8.62
N VAL A 33 -0.90 -10.17 7.96
CA VAL A 33 -1.43 -10.67 6.69
C VAL A 33 -1.50 -9.50 5.71
N THR A 34 -0.64 -9.51 4.70
CA THR A 34 -0.59 -8.46 3.67
C THR A 34 -0.73 -9.03 2.27
N THR A 35 -0.90 -8.16 1.28
CA THR A 35 -0.83 -8.52 -0.15
C THR A 35 0.49 -9.21 -0.50
N VAL A 36 1.57 -8.82 0.19
CA VAL A 36 2.94 -9.23 -0.12
C VAL A 36 3.33 -10.51 0.60
N GLU A 37 3.13 -10.51 1.90
CA GLU A 37 3.65 -11.54 2.81
C GLU A 37 2.69 -11.75 3.98
N VAL A 38 2.57 -12.98 4.39
CA VAL A 38 1.99 -13.39 5.68
C VAL A 38 3.14 -13.80 6.58
N ASP A 39 3.16 -13.31 7.82
CA ASP A 39 4.10 -13.70 8.87
C ASP A 39 3.34 -14.33 10.04
N THR A 40 3.48 -15.65 10.20
CA THR A 40 2.84 -16.40 11.28
C THR A 40 3.73 -16.54 12.52
N GLY A 41 4.93 -15.95 12.47
CA GLY A 41 5.94 -16.06 13.52
C GLY A 41 6.86 -17.28 13.38
N SER A 42 6.41 -18.37 12.77
CA SER A 42 7.23 -19.52 12.45
C SER A 42 7.71 -19.52 11.00
N ARG A 43 6.92 -18.95 10.10
CA ARG A 43 7.23 -18.87 8.67
C ARG A 43 6.65 -17.62 8.03
N LYS A 44 7.23 -17.29 6.86
CA LYS A 44 6.76 -16.22 5.97
C LYS A 44 6.42 -16.80 4.60
N PHE A 45 5.28 -16.40 4.03
CA PHE A 45 4.82 -16.87 2.74
C PHE A 45 3.83 -15.88 2.10
N SER A 46 3.52 -16.05 0.82
CA SER A 46 2.49 -15.27 0.14
C SER A 46 1.28 -16.14 -0.16
N THR A 47 0.09 -15.56 0.01
CA THR A 47 -1.18 -16.22 -0.37
C THR A 47 -1.67 -15.81 -1.76
N GLY A 48 -1.07 -14.77 -2.36
CA GLY A 48 -1.55 -14.15 -3.59
C GLY A 48 -2.81 -13.29 -3.42
N TYR A 49 -3.26 -13.07 -2.18
CA TYR A 49 -4.43 -12.24 -1.86
C TYR A 49 -4.07 -11.10 -0.92
N THR A 50 -4.68 -9.93 -1.12
CA THR A 50 -4.64 -8.84 -0.12
C THR A 50 -5.36 -9.25 1.17
N THR A 51 -6.51 -9.85 1.03
CA THR A 51 -7.28 -10.46 2.11
C THR A 51 -7.67 -11.86 1.66
N PRO A 52 -7.05 -12.91 2.19
CA PRO A 52 -7.36 -14.28 1.85
C PRO A 52 -8.83 -14.66 2.15
N PRO A 53 -9.39 -15.68 1.48
CA PRO A 53 -10.71 -16.20 1.81
C PRO A 53 -10.72 -16.86 3.20
N LEU A 54 -11.90 -16.91 3.82
CA LEU A 54 -12.09 -17.35 5.21
C LEU A 54 -11.41 -18.68 5.57
N PRO A 55 -11.46 -19.75 4.75
CA PRO A 55 -10.76 -20.99 5.09
C PRO A 55 -9.27 -20.80 5.30
N VAL A 56 -8.61 -20.04 4.40
CA VAL A 56 -7.19 -19.75 4.47
C VAL A 56 -6.86 -18.84 5.65
N LEU A 57 -7.71 -17.84 5.94
CA LEU A 57 -7.55 -16.98 7.13
C LEU A 57 -7.64 -17.80 8.42
N LYS A 58 -8.57 -18.75 8.52
CA LYS A 58 -8.69 -19.63 9.70
C LYS A 58 -7.42 -20.46 9.93
N GLU A 59 -6.84 -21.01 8.87
CA GLU A 59 -5.57 -21.75 8.96
C GLU A 59 -4.43 -20.84 9.43
N ILE A 60 -4.31 -19.63 8.86
CA ILE A 60 -3.30 -18.64 9.25
C ILE A 60 -3.47 -18.25 10.73
N PHE A 61 -4.68 -17.93 11.18
CA PHE A 61 -4.95 -17.53 12.56
C PHE A 61 -4.67 -18.69 13.53
N ALA A 62 -5.07 -19.90 13.20
CA ALA A 62 -4.78 -21.08 14.01
C ALA A 62 -3.26 -21.31 14.16
N GLU A 63 -2.50 -21.17 13.06
CA GLU A 63 -1.04 -21.27 13.10
C GLU A 63 -0.41 -20.15 13.96
N MET A 64 -0.89 -18.90 13.81
CA MET A 64 -0.44 -17.78 14.65
C MET A 64 -0.71 -18.03 16.15
N GLU A 65 -1.88 -18.57 16.50
CA GLU A 65 -2.24 -18.91 17.88
C GLU A 65 -1.36 -20.04 18.43
N LEU A 66 -1.08 -21.08 17.65
CA LEU A 66 -0.15 -22.15 18.02
C LEU A 66 1.27 -21.59 18.24
N ASN A 67 1.69 -20.61 17.48
CA ASN A 67 2.99 -19.93 17.64
C ASN A 67 2.95 -18.90 18.80
N GLY A 68 1.84 -18.78 19.51
CA GLY A 68 1.64 -17.89 20.66
C GLY A 68 1.63 -16.40 20.27
N MET A 69 1.19 -16.06 19.05
CA MET A 69 0.98 -14.65 18.67
C MET A 69 -0.15 -14.04 19.50
N THR A 70 0.08 -12.85 20.02
CA THR A 70 -0.92 -12.09 20.79
C THR A 70 -1.74 -11.17 19.87
N ASP A 71 -1.17 -10.83 18.71
CA ASP A 71 -1.73 -9.89 17.75
C ASP A 71 -1.51 -10.34 16.31
N CYS A 72 -2.46 -9.96 15.45
CA CYS A 72 -2.35 -10.04 14.00
C CYS A 72 -2.82 -8.73 13.39
N VAL A 73 -2.02 -8.12 12.53
CA VAL A 73 -2.44 -6.97 11.72
C VAL A 73 -2.71 -7.45 10.30
N MET A 74 -3.88 -7.11 9.72
CA MET A 74 -4.21 -7.57 8.38
C MET A 74 -4.76 -6.46 7.47
N GLU A 75 -4.42 -6.55 6.19
CA GLU A 75 -5.08 -5.73 5.17
C GLU A 75 -6.52 -6.19 4.95
N VAL A 76 -7.45 -5.24 4.92
CA VAL A 76 -8.87 -5.47 4.67
C VAL A 76 -9.27 -4.73 3.40
N SER A 77 -9.30 -5.44 2.26
CA SER A 77 -9.66 -4.88 0.96
C SER A 77 -11.18 -4.66 0.85
N SER A 78 -11.60 -3.69 0.03
CA SER A 78 -13.03 -3.43 -0.21
C SER A 78 -13.77 -4.64 -0.77
N HIS A 79 -13.14 -5.44 -1.64
CA HIS A 79 -13.67 -6.71 -2.10
C HIS A 79 -13.90 -7.69 -0.95
N ALA A 80 -12.94 -7.79 -0.02
CA ALA A 80 -13.07 -8.68 1.13
C ALA A 80 -14.17 -8.24 2.08
N ILE A 81 -14.36 -6.94 2.26
CA ILE A 81 -15.45 -6.37 3.05
C ILE A 81 -16.80 -6.73 2.41
N HIS A 82 -16.96 -6.38 1.13
CA HIS A 82 -18.19 -6.65 0.40
C HIS A 82 -18.53 -8.15 0.31
N GLN A 83 -17.52 -9.00 0.13
CA GLN A 83 -17.67 -10.45 0.05
C GLN A 83 -17.64 -11.17 1.42
N ARG A 84 -17.50 -10.44 2.52
CA ARG A 84 -17.40 -11.00 3.88
C ARG A 84 -16.33 -12.10 4.01
N ARG A 85 -15.18 -11.94 3.35
CA ARG A 85 -14.12 -12.97 3.30
C ARG A 85 -13.53 -13.34 4.66
N PHE A 86 -13.64 -12.47 5.64
CA PHE A 86 -13.17 -12.69 7.02
C PHE A 86 -14.28 -13.27 7.93
N GLY A 87 -15.51 -13.54 7.43
CA GLY A 87 -16.62 -14.11 8.21
C GLY A 87 -16.92 -13.31 9.47
N ASP A 88 -17.03 -14.00 10.59
CA ASP A 88 -17.32 -13.45 11.92
C ASP A 88 -16.04 -13.08 12.70
N THR A 89 -14.93 -12.82 12.02
CA THR A 89 -13.68 -12.40 12.67
C THR A 89 -13.92 -11.14 13.50
N ALA A 90 -13.68 -11.23 14.81
CA ALA A 90 -13.77 -10.09 15.72
C ALA A 90 -12.48 -9.26 15.61
N PHE A 91 -12.61 -8.01 15.16
CA PHE A 91 -11.50 -7.08 15.11
C PHE A 91 -11.37 -6.30 16.42
N ALA A 92 -10.15 -6.19 16.93
CA ALA A 92 -9.83 -5.40 18.13
C ALA A 92 -9.78 -3.89 17.83
N GLY A 93 -9.57 -3.51 16.57
CA GLY A 93 -9.53 -2.13 16.08
C GLY A 93 -9.18 -2.08 14.60
N GLY A 94 -9.10 -0.87 14.04
CA GLY A 94 -8.77 -0.72 12.64
C GLY A 94 -8.38 0.69 12.22
N ALA A 95 -8.01 0.84 10.94
CA ALA A 95 -7.71 2.14 10.35
C ALA A 95 -8.24 2.27 8.93
N PHE A 96 -8.50 3.53 8.56
CA PHE A 96 -8.76 3.97 7.19
C PHE A 96 -7.63 4.89 6.72
N THR A 97 -7.00 4.53 5.60
CA THR A 97 -5.86 5.29 5.06
C THR A 97 -6.29 6.42 4.13
N ASN A 98 -7.03 6.12 3.09
CA ASN A 98 -7.52 7.06 2.08
C ASN A 98 -8.53 6.39 1.13
N LEU A 99 -9.18 7.23 0.30
CA LEU A 99 -9.98 6.80 -0.84
C LEU A 99 -9.54 7.62 -2.06
N THR A 100 -9.07 6.95 -3.09
CA THR A 100 -8.78 7.51 -4.42
C THR A 100 -9.35 6.58 -5.48
N GLU A 101 -9.45 7.03 -6.73
CA GLU A 101 -10.07 6.24 -7.79
C GLU A 101 -9.31 4.92 -8.00
N ASP A 102 -10.01 3.82 -7.79
CA ASP A 102 -9.57 2.45 -8.09
C ASP A 102 -10.78 1.51 -7.99
N HIS A 103 -10.70 0.33 -8.59
CA HIS A 103 -11.72 -0.73 -8.49
C HIS A 103 -13.14 -0.33 -8.92
N LEU A 104 -13.31 0.67 -9.81
CA LEU A 104 -14.62 1.04 -10.36
C LEU A 104 -15.17 0.00 -11.33
N ASP A 105 -14.34 -0.87 -11.86
CA ASP A 105 -14.76 -2.10 -12.56
C ASP A 105 -15.66 -2.98 -11.67
N TYR A 106 -15.41 -3.00 -10.36
CA TYR A 106 -16.15 -3.77 -9.37
C TYR A 106 -17.24 -2.95 -8.66
N HIS A 107 -16.88 -1.80 -8.06
CA HIS A 107 -17.78 -0.98 -7.23
C HIS A 107 -18.68 -0.05 -8.03
N LYS A 108 -18.40 0.20 -9.31
CA LYS A 108 -19.14 1.04 -10.28
C LYS A 108 -19.07 2.54 -10.01
N THR A 109 -19.16 3.01 -8.77
CA THR A 109 -19.08 4.42 -8.38
C THR A 109 -18.17 4.64 -7.18
N MET A 110 -17.69 5.87 -7.00
CA MET A 110 -16.88 6.24 -5.84
C MET A 110 -17.68 6.18 -4.54
N GLU A 111 -18.98 6.47 -4.58
CA GLU A 111 -19.89 6.38 -3.43
C GLU A 111 -20.01 4.93 -2.95
N ALA A 112 -20.24 3.97 -3.88
CA ALA A 112 -20.31 2.55 -3.55
C ALA A 112 -18.95 2.03 -3.04
N TYR A 113 -17.83 2.56 -3.55
CA TYR A 113 -16.50 2.23 -3.08
C TYR A 113 -16.22 2.78 -1.68
N PHE A 114 -16.68 4.02 -1.39
CA PHE A 114 -16.64 4.60 -0.04
C PHE A 114 -17.47 3.78 0.95
N ASP A 115 -18.73 3.49 0.60
CA ASP A 115 -19.62 2.68 1.44
C ASP A 115 -19.05 1.30 1.75
N ALA A 116 -18.43 0.64 0.76
CA ALA A 116 -17.78 -0.64 0.98
C ALA A 116 -16.65 -0.55 2.02
N LYS A 117 -15.92 0.58 2.10
CA LYS A 117 -14.90 0.80 3.14
C LYS A 117 -15.51 1.21 4.49
N LEU A 118 -16.58 2.01 4.48
CA LEU A 118 -17.33 2.38 5.69
C LEU A 118 -17.97 1.16 6.36
N ASP A 119 -18.35 0.15 5.56
CA ASP A 119 -18.84 -1.12 6.10
C ASP A 119 -17.84 -1.82 7.02
N PHE A 120 -16.53 -1.61 6.82
CA PHE A 120 -15.54 -2.11 7.78
C PHE A 120 -15.68 -1.44 9.16
N ALA A 121 -15.91 -0.13 9.21
CA ALA A 121 -16.19 0.56 10.47
C ALA A 121 -17.49 0.06 11.11
N ARG A 122 -18.54 -0.20 10.33
CA ARG A 122 -19.81 -0.79 10.80
C ARG A 122 -19.61 -2.19 11.36
N ILE A 123 -18.79 -3.02 10.72
CA ILE A 123 -18.45 -4.37 11.22
C ILE A 123 -17.67 -4.28 12.53
N LEU A 124 -16.67 -3.41 12.60
CA LEU A 124 -15.91 -3.16 13.82
C LEU A 124 -16.83 -2.72 14.97
N ALA A 125 -17.76 -1.80 14.69
CA ALA A 125 -18.75 -1.32 15.66
C ALA A 125 -19.72 -2.40 16.13
N SER A 126 -20.10 -3.35 15.25
CA SER A 126 -21.03 -4.44 15.59
C SER A 126 -20.39 -5.54 16.44
N GLY A 127 -19.06 -5.68 16.39
CA GLY A 127 -18.31 -6.66 17.20
C GLY A 127 -18.15 -6.30 18.68
N THR A 128 -18.67 -5.16 19.11
CA THR A 128 -18.56 -4.66 20.51
C THR A 128 -19.21 -5.53 21.56
N SER A 129 -19.93 -6.58 21.19
CA SER A 129 -20.63 -7.48 22.13
C SER A 129 -19.70 -8.46 22.88
N ALA A 130 -18.43 -8.57 22.54
CA ALA A 130 -17.57 -9.64 23.02
C ALA A 130 -16.61 -9.28 24.17
N SER A 131 -16.58 -8.03 24.66
CA SER A 131 -15.77 -7.69 25.83
C SER A 131 -16.37 -6.50 26.59
N PRO A 132 -17.02 -6.72 27.75
CA PRO A 132 -17.51 -5.64 28.58
C PRO A 132 -16.37 -5.12 29.46
N VAL A 133 -15.63 -4.13 29.04
CA VAL A 133 -14.81 -3.32 29.93
C VAL A 133 -15.30 -1.88 29.84
N ALA A 134 -15.69 -1.34 30.98
CA ALA A 134 -16.56 -0.18 31.11
C ALA A 134 -15.89 1.17 30.78
N GLY A 135 -16.56 1.98 29.97
CA GLY A 135 -16.22 3.38 29.68
C GLY A 135 -15.99 3.66 28.18
N ARG A 136 -16.03 4.93 27.74
CA ARG A 136 -15.78 5.33 26.35
C ARG A 136 -14.38 4.93 25.84
N ARG A 137 -13.46 4.57 26.73
CA ARG A 137 -12.14 4.01 26.42
C ARG A 137 -12.17 2.58 25.89
N ASP A 138 -13.33 1.92 26.01
CA ASP A 138 -13.51 0.49 25.72
C ASP A 138 -14.14 0.25 24.34
N LEU A 139 -14.44 1.32 23.59
CA LEU A 139 -14.91 1.19 22.23
C LEU A 139 -13.73 0.84 21.31
N PRO A 140 -13.94 -0.02 20.29
CA PRO A 140 -12.89 -0.37 19.35
C PRO A 140 -12.26 0.88 18.71
N PRO A 141 -10.92 1.05 18.74
CA PRO A 141 -10.26 2.18 18.12
C PRO A 141 -10.33 2.08 16.60
N TYR A 142 -10.68 3.19 15.95
CA TYR A 142 -10.69 3.32 14.51
C TYR A 142 -9.92 4.59 14.10
N ALA A 143 -8.67 4.43 13.67
CA ALA A 143 -7.84 5.54 13.24
C ALA A 143 -8.18 5.96 11.81
N VAL A 144 -8.44 7.24 11.58
CA VAL A 144 -8.82 7.78 10.27
C VAL A 144 -7.84 8.85 9.82
N CYS A 145 -7.22 8.66 8.66
CA CYS A 145 -6.34 9.64 8.05
C CYS A 145 -7.14 10.79 7.44
N LEU A 146 -6.96 12.00 7.97
CA LEU A 146 -7.64 13.21 7.48
C LEU A 146 -6.93 13.84 6.26
N ASP A 147 -5.68 13.47 5.99
CA ASP A 147 -4.90 14.00 4.85
C ASP A 147 -5.23 13.30 3.54
N GLY A 148 -5.84 12.12 3.59
CA GLY A 148 -6.24 11.33 2.43
C GLY A 148 -7.59 11.77 1.85
N GLY A 149 -7.84 11.43 0.59
CA GLY A 149 -9.15 11.63 -0.02
C GLY A 149 -10.25 10.95 0.80
N ALA A 150 -11.40 11.60 0.92
CA ALA A 150 -12.57 11.20 1.74
C ALA A 150 -12.25 10.95 3.24
N GLY A 151 -11.10 11.42 3.76
CA GLY A 151 -10.72 11.20 5.16
C GLY A 151 -11.63 11.91 6.15
N VAL A 152 -11.99 13.17 5.86
CA VAL A 152 -12.92 13.93 6.71
C VAL A 152 -14.31 13.30 6.68
N GLU A 153 -14.79 12.92 5.51
CA GLU A 153 -16.09 12.25 5.33
C GLU A 153 -16.13 10.90 6.09
N MET A 154 -15.07 10.11 5.99
CA MET A 154 -14.94 8.85 6.75
C MET A 154 -14.93 9.09 8.26
N TYR A 155 -14.23 10.14 8.72
CA TYR A 155 -14.19 10.50 10.13
C TYR A 155 -15.59 10.87 10.66
N GLU A 156 -16.34 11.67 9.92
CA GLU A 156 -17.71 12.07 10.29
C GLU A 156 -18.66 10.87 10.26
N ALA A 157 -18.63 10.06 9.19
CA ALA A 157 -19.48 8.88 9.06
C ALA A 157 -19.17 7.80 10.11
N ALA A 158 -17.93 7.59 10.48
CA ALA A 158 -17.55 6.67 11.55
C ALA A 158 -17.85 7.24 12.95
N GLY A 159 -17.86 8.55 13.10
CA GLY A 159 -18.09 9.24 14.39
C GLY A 159 -19.47 9.03 14.98
N VAL A 160 -20.46 8.63 14.18
CA VAL A 160 -21.80 8.27 14.67
C VAL A 160 -21.94 6.81 15.09
N LEU A 161 -20.92 5.99 14.86
CA LEU A 161 -20.86 4.58 15.24
C LEU A 161 -20.30 4.44 16.67
N PRO A 162 -20.57 3.32 17.38
CA PRO A 162 -19.97 3.03 18.68
C PRO A 162 -18.49 2.65 18.54
N LEU A 163 -17.66 3.61 18.15
CA LEU A 163 -16.22 3.49 17.94
C LEU A 163 -15.48 4.62 18.68
N ASN A 164 -14.25 4.35 19.10
CA ASN A 164 -13.30 5.38 19.47
C ASN A 164 -12.57 5.86 18.20
N VAL A 165 -13.16 6.84 17.50
CA VAL A 165 -12.60 7.35 16.24
C VAL A 165 -11.46 8.31 16.53
N ILE A 166 -10.26 7.99 16.02
CA ILE A 166 -9.01 8.72 16.26
C ILE A 166 -8.63 9.46 14.97
N PRO A 167 -8.75 10.80 14.92
CA PRO A 167 -8.32 11.57 13.76
C PRO A 167 -6.79 11.62 13.69
N VAL A 168 -6.23 11.38 12.51
CA VAL A 168 -4.79 11.39 12.25
C VAL A 168 -4.46 12.31 11.09
N THR A 169 -3.49 13.23 11.28
CA THR A 169 -3.00 14.13 10.23
C THR A 169 -1.51 14.36 10.36
N ALA A 170 -0.80 14.36 9.24
CA ALA A 170 0.62 14.72 9.18
C ALA A 170 0.87 16.23 9.28
N ARG A 171 -0.17 17.06 9.16
CA ARG A 171 -0.06 18.53 9.35
C ARG A 171 0.19 18.91 10.80
N LYS A 172 -0.24 18.08 11.75
CA LYS A 172 -0.03 18.26 13.19
C LYS A 172 0.34 16.92 13.82
N PRO A 173 1.55 16.43 13.57
CA PRO A 173 1.96 15.10 14.03
C PRO A 173 2.09 15.07 15.56
N ARG A 174 1.69 13.95 16.17
CA ARG A 174 1.87 13.67 17.60
C ARG A 174 3.24 13.07 17.92
N PHE A 175 3.96 12.64 16.88
CA PHE A 175 5.29 12.02 16.95
C PHE A 175 6.30 12.85 16.16
N ASP A 176 7.54 12.84 16.58
CA ASP A 176 8.64 13.38 15.78
C ASP A 176 8.94 12.40 14.62
N LEU A 177 8.84 12.91 13.41
CA LEU A 177 9.08 12.16 12.18
C LEU A 177 10.43 12.52 11.52
N SER A 178 11.29 13.32 12.19
CA SER A 178 12.58 13.75 11.63
C SER A 178 13.52 12.58 11.32
N GLY A 179 13.43 11.48 12.10
CA GLY A 179 14.18 10.25 11.88
C GLY A 179 13.53 9.24 10.93
N LEU A 180 12.37 9.57 10.35
CA LEU A 180 11.66 8.64 9.46
C LEU A 180 12.40 8.49 8.12
N THR A 181 12.76 7.24 7.78
CA THR A 181 13.46 6.91 6.53
C THR A 181 12.51 6.55 5.38
N LEU A 182 11.21 6.35 5.66
CA LEU A 182 10.21 6.10 4.63
C LEU A 182 9.90 7.42 3.90
N ALA A 183 10.34 7.53 2.66
CA ALA A 183 10.14 8.74 1.86
C ALA A 183 8.67 8.96 1.49
N GLY A 184 8.29 10.24 1.28
CA GLY A 184 6.96 10.66 0.87
C GLY A 184 6.04 11.08 2.03
N ASP A 185 5.29 12.17 1.84
CA ASP A 185 4.39 12.70 2.87
C ASP A 185 3.26 11.71 3.21
N TYR A 186 2.82 10.90 2.24
CA TYR A 186 1.86 9.84 2.46
C TYR A 186 2.36 8.78 3.48
N ASN A 187 3.68 8.53 3.54
CA ASN A 187 4.24 7.62 4.52
C ASN A 187 4.25 8.22 5.93
N LYS A 188 4.32 9.55 6.06
CA LYS A 188 4.11 10.21 7.36
C LYS A 188 2.72 9.89 7.91
N SER A 189 1.69 10.05 7.10
CA SER A 189 0.31 9.71 7.50
C SER A 189 0.14 8.21 7.79
N ASN A 190 0.75 7.32 6.98
CA ASN A 190 0.75 5.87 7.22
C ASN A 190 1.38 5.50 8.57
N VAL A 191 2.54 6.09 8.89
CA VAL A 191 3.24 5.86 10.17
C VAL A 191 2.43 6.37 11.35
N LEU A 192 1.83 7.57 11.23
CA LEU A 192 1.00 8.15 12.28
C LEU A 192 -0.29 7.36 12.52
N LEU A 193 -0.91 6.79 11.47
CA LEU A 193 -2.04 5.87 11.62
C LEU A 193 -1.66 4.62 12.41
N ALA A 194 -0.54 4.00 12.05
CA ALA A 194 -0.01 2.84 12.76
C ALA A 194 0.33 3.19 14.22
N ALA A 195 0.94 4.35 14.46
CA ALA A 195 1.29 4.82 15.79
C ALA A 195 0.04 5.06 16.66
N ALA A 196 -1.01 5.67 16.10
CA ALA A 196 -2.27 5.90 16.82
C ALA A 196 -2.94 4.58 17.24
N LEU A 197 -2.93 3.57 16.37
CA LEU A 197 -3.44 2.23 16.73
C LEU A 197 -2.55 1.51 17.73
N ALA A 198 -1.21 1.64 17.61
CA ALA A 198 -0.29 1.04 18.57
C ALA A 198 -0.50 1.61 20.00
N GLU A 199 -0.65 2.95 20.14
CA GLU A 199 -1.01 3.58 21.42
C GLU A 199 -2.38 3.09 21.91
N ALA A 200 -3.38 3.01 21.03
CA ALA A 200 -4.69 2.50 21.39
C ALA A 200 -4.65 1.02 21.82
N ALA A 201 -3.70 0.24 21.30
CA ALA A 201 -3.40 -1.12 21.72
C ALA A 201 -2.60 -1.19 23.05
N GLY A 202 -2.21 -0.04 23.62
CA GLY A 202 -1.47 0.05 24.88
C GLY A 202 0.06 0.12 24.72
N ALA A 203 0.59 0.32 23.52
CA ALA A 203 2.01 0.55 23.34
C ALA A 203 2.43 1.93 23.94
N PRO A 204 3.51 2.01 24.73
CA PRO A 204 3.97 3.28 25.29
C PRO A 204 4.42 4.26 24.19
N HIS A 205 4.11 5.55 24.35
CA HIS A 205 4.45 6.60 23.39
C HIS A 205 5.94 6.60 23.02
N ASP A 206 6.81 6.57 24.02
CA ASP A 206 8.27 6.60 23.80
C ASP A 206 8.78 5.37 23.04
N THR A 207 8.15 4.21 23.27
CA THR A 207 8.47 2.98 22.53
C THR A 207 8.14 3.13 21.05
N VAL A 208 6.96 3.65 20.73
CA VAL A 208 6.53 3.92 19.35
C VAL A 208 7.41 4.98 18.72
N GLN A 209 7.70 6.08 19.44
CA GLN A 209 8.57 7.15 18.99
C GLN A 209 9.98 6.65 18.61
N ASN A 210 10.58 5.83 19.46
CA ASN A 210 11.90 5.25 19.20
C ASN A 210 11.87 4.29 18.00
N ALA A 211 10.80 3.52 17.83
CA ALA A 211 10.67 2.57 16.73
C ALA A 211 10.55 3.25 15.34
N ILE A 212 10.04 4.49 15.27
CA ILE A 212 9.91 5.25 14.01
C ILE A 212 11.25 5.39 13.28
N ALA A 213 12.34 5.70 14.00
CA ALA A 213 13.67 5.88 13.41
C ALA A 213 14.27 4.57 12.85
N HIS A 214 13.74 3.41 13.23
CA HIS A 214 14.21 2.09 12.79
C HIS A 214 13.39 1.49 11.63
N LEU A 215 12.31 2.15 11.20
CA LEU A 215 11.55 1.72 10.03
C LEU A 215 12.43 1.81 8.77
N ARG A 216 12.33 0.82 7.88
CA ARG A 216 13.05 0.79 6.60
C ARG A 216 12.09 0.41 5.47
N PRO A 217 12.21 1.01 4.26
CA PRO A 217 11.39 0.61 3.12
C PRO A 217 11.49 -0.89 2.85
N ARG A 218 10.38 -1.50 2.44
CA ARG A 218 10.30 -2.94 2.15
C ARG A 218 9.37 -3.23 0.98
N TRP A 219 9.60 -4.38 0.35
CA TRP A 219 8.65 -5.01 -0.58
C TRP A 219 8.21 -4.13 -1.75
N GLY A 220 9.17 -3.45 -2.40
CA GLY A 220 8.82 -2.57 -3.51
C GLY A 220 7.86 -1.45 -3.08
N ARG A 221 8.07 -0.85 -1.93
CA ARG A 221 7.41 0.37 -1.45
C ARG A 221 8.44 1.47 -1.35
N LEU A 222 8.74 2.09 -2.49
CA LEU A 222 9.85 3.00 -2.68
C LEU A 222 11.17 2.40 -2.14
N GLU A 223 11.40 1.14 -2.48
CA GLU A 223 12.58 0.37 -2.08
C GLU A 223 13.77 0.79 -2.96
N GLU A 224 14.83 1.32 -2.34
CA GLU A 224 16.03 1.71 -3.06
C GLU A 224 16.87 0.47 -3.40
N MET A 225 17.29 0.38 -4.67
CA MET A 225 17.99 -0.75 -5.24
C MET A 225 19.46 -0.42 -5.44
N GLU A 226 20.34 -1.32 -5.02
CA GLU A 226 21.75 -1.28 -5.41
C GLU A 226 21.90 -1.79 -6.84
N THR A 227 22.45 -0.95 -7.72
CA THR A 227 22.66 -1.24 -9.15
C THR A 227 23.96 -0.62 -9.63
N ALA A 228 24.45 -1.02 -10.81
CA ALA A 228 25.56 -0.34 -11.47
C ALA A 228 25.17 0.97 -12.18
N SER A 229 23.90 1.36 -12.15
CA SER A 229 23.44 2.66 -12.68
C SER A 229 24.10 3.82 -11.93
N ARG A 230 24.37 4.92 -12.65
CA ARG A 230 24.85 6.17 -12.03
C ARG A 230 23.74 6.91 -11.27
N ALA A 231 22.49 6.61 -11.58
CA ALA A 231 21.31 7.17 -10.93
C ALA A 231 20.94 6.37 -9.68
N ARG A 232 20.20 7.00 -8.76
CA ARG A 232 19.49 6.26 -7.71
C ARG A 232 18.32 5.50 -8.32
N VAL A 233 18.10 4.27 -7.90
CA VAL A 233 17.06 3.40 -8.46
C VAL A 233 16.09 2.96 -7.38
N PHE A 234 14.80 3.11 -7.64
CA PHE A 234 13.74 2.75 -6.72
C PHE A 234 12.74 1.82 -7.39
N VAL A 235 12.20 0.88 -6.63
CA VAL A 235 11.09 0.02 -7.05
C VAL A 235 9.87 0.32 -6.19
N ASP A 236 8.71 0.54 -6.83
CA ASP A 236 7.45 0.83 -6.14
C ASP A 236 6.25 0.10 -6.76
N TYR A 237 5.25 -0.13 -5.94
CA TYR A 237 3.99 -0.78 -6.36
C TYR A 237 2.95 0.20 -6.95
N ALA A 238 3.27 1.47 -7.11
CA ALA A 238 2.37 2.49 -7.64
C ALA A 238 1.80 2.06 -9.01
N HIS A 239 0.50 1.78 -9.07
CA HIS A 239 -0.22 1.27 -10.24
C HIS A 239 -1.56 2.00 -10.48
N THR A 240 -1.74 3.15 -9.84
CA THR A 240 -2.80 4.13 -10.07
C THR A 240 -2.19 5.49 -10.35
N ASP A 241 -2.93 6.43 -10.92
CA ASP A 241 -2.48 7.80 -11.20
C ASP A 241 -2.09 8.54 -9.91
N ASP A 242 -2.92 8.45 -8.86
CA ASP A 242 -2.64 9.03 -7.56
C ASP A 242 -1.35 8.46 -6.94
N ALA A 243 -1.19 7.13 -6.96
CA ALA A 243 0.02 6.49 -6.43
C ALA A 243 1.28 6.88 -7.22
N LEU A 244 1.21 6.96 -8.57
CA LEU A 244 2.30 7.44 -9.41
C LEU A 244 2.66 8.88 -9.07
N ARG A 245 1.68 9.77 -9.00
CA ARG A 245 1.88 11.17 -8.63
C ARG A 245 2.55 11.30 -7.27
N ASN A 246 2.09 10.55 -6.30
CA ASN A 246 2.61 10.57 -4.94
C ASN A 246 4.07 10.09 -4.87
N VAL A 247 4.38 8.95 -5.49
CA VAL A 247 5.75 8.39 -5.45
C VAL A 247 6.74 9.25 -6.23
N LEU A 248 6.39 9.72 -7.43
CA LEU A 248 7.27 10.55 -8.25
C LEU A 248 7.51 11.93 -7.61
N SER A 249 6.46 12.54 -7.02
CA SER A 249 6.58 13.78 -6.26
C SER A 249 7.45 13.61 -4.99
N ALA A 250 7.38 12.46 -4.34
CA ALA A 250 8.24 12.16 -3.21
C ALA A 250 9.71 12.06 -3.62
N VAL A 251 10.00 11.34 -4.71
CA VAL A 251 11.36 11.19 -5.25
C VAL A 251 11.92 12.51 -5.74
N ARG A 252 11.10 13.36 -6.37
CA ARG A 252 11.50 14.71 -6.82
C ARG A 252 12.11 15.56 -5.69
N LYS A 253 11.62 15.44 -4.46
CA LYS A 253 12.07 16.25 -3.32
C LYS A 253 13.54 16.06 -2.97
N PHE A 254 14.12 14.91 -3.30
CA PHE A 254 15.51 14.58 -3.01
C PHE A 254 16.36 14.27 -4.26
N THR A 255 15.81 14.48 -5.46
CA THR A 255 16.48 14.24 -6.74
C THR A 255 16.96 15.58 -7.32
N PRO A 256 18.27 15.86 -7.35
CA PRO A 256 18.80 17.10 -7.94
C PRO A 256 18.72 17.11 -9.48
N GLY A 257 18.75 15.95 -10.11
CA GLY A 257 18.67 15.75 -11.54
C GLY A 257 17.27 15.43 -12.05
N LYS A 258 17.17 14.59 -13.08
CA LYS A 258 15.90 14.14 -13.67
C LYS A 258 15.28 13.01 -12.87
N VAL A 259 13.95 13.01 -12.79
CA VAL A 259 13.15 11.87 -12.35
C VAL A 259 12.66 11.09 -13.57
N TRP A 260 13.03 9.82 -13.63
CA TRP A 260 12.61 8.87 -14.65
C TRP A 260 11.51 7.97 -14.07
N ALA A 261 10.41 7.80 -14.81
CA ALA A 261 9.32 6.89 -14.43
C ALA A 261 9.26 5.72 -15.41
N VAL A 262 9.49 4.49 -14.95
CA VAL A 262 9.28 3.26 -15.74
C VAL A 262 7.99 2.62 -15.26
N PHE A 263 6.94 2.56 -16.08
CA PHE A 263 5.65 2.07 -15.65
C PHE A 263 4.79 1.51 -16.79
N GLY A 264 3.79 0.74 -16.42
CA GLY A 264 2.74 0.22 -17.28
C GLY A 264 1.43 0.10 -16.53
N SER A 265 0.44 -0.51 -17.14
CA SER A 265 -0.85 -0.80 -16.51
C SER A 265 -1.26 -2.26 -16.73
N GLY A 266 -1.97 -2.84 -15.77
CA GLY A 266 -2.49 -4.19 -15.89
C GLY A 266 -3.65 -4.28 -16.89
N GLY A 267 -3.68 -5.37 -17.66
CA GLY A 267 -4.83 -5.79 -18.45
C GLY A 267 -5.91 -6.44 -17.59
N ASP A 268 -7.13 -6.59 -18.13
CA ASP A 268 -8.31 -7.13 -17.45
C ASP A 268 -8.60 -6.40 -16.12
N ARG A 269 -8.40 -5.10 -16.12
CA ARG A 269 -8.59 -4.17 -15.02
C ARG A 269 -9.21 -2.88 -15.53
N ASP A 270 -9.51 -1.96 -14.63
CA ASP A 270 -10.03 -0.63 -14.96
C ASP A 270 -9.15 0.06 -16.03
N ALA A 271 -9.66 0.19 -17.25
CA ALA A 271 -8.97 0.84 -18.36
C ALA A 271 -9.01 2.36 -18.27
N MET A 272 -10.00 2.94 -17.54
CA MET A 272 -10.17 4.39 -17.43
C MET A 272 -8.98 5.06 -16.73
N LYS A 273 -8.30 4.36 -15.85
CA LYS A 273 -7.11 4.88 -15.16
C LYS A 273 -5.88 5.00 -16.06
N ARG A 274 -5.82 4.32 -17.23
CA ARG A 274 -4.63 4.29 -18.09
C ARG A 274 -4.22 5.68 -18.61
N PRO A 275 -5.12 6.48 -19.20
CA PRO A 275 -4.80 7.87 -19.57
C PRO A 275 -4.46 8.74 -18.36
N LEU A 276 -5.11 8.52 -17.20
CA LEU A 276 -4.84 9.27 -15.98
C LEU A 276 -3.43 8.97 -15.45
N MET A 277 -2.99 7.71 -15.49
CA MET A 277 -1.61 7.31 -15.16
C MET A 277 -0.60 7.97 -16.11
N GLY A 278 -0.87 7.99 -17.42
CA GLY A 278 -0.06 8.69 -18.41
C GLY A 278 0.07 10.18 -18.08
N LYS A 279 -1.04 10.84 -17.78
CA LYS A 279 -1.07 12.25 -17.38
C LYS A 279 -0.28 12.49 -16.09
N ALA A 280 -0.48 11.66 -15.07
CA ALA A 280 0.24 11.78 -13.80
C ALA A 280 1.76 11.67 -13.98
N ALA A 281 2.23 10.71 -14.79
CA ALA A 281 3.65 10.57 -15.10
C ALA A 281 4.19 11.78 -15.90
N ALA A 282 3.45 12.25 -16.91
CA ALA A 282 3.80 13.42 -17.70
C ALA A 282 3.94 14.72 -16.89
N GLU A 283 3.17 14.86 -15.81
CA GLU A 283 3.18 16.05 -14.94
C GLU A 283 4.25 15.98 -13.83
N THR A 284 4.79 14.78 -13.52
CA THR A 284 5.65 14.60 -12.33
C THR A 284 7.03 14.02 -12.63
N ALA A 285 7.21 13.35 -13.76
CA ALA A 285 8.52 12.86 -14.22
C ALA A 285 9.08 13.74 -15.34
N ASP A 286 10.41 13.81 -15.47
CA ASP A 286 11.06 14.47 -16.61
C ASP A 286 11.10 13.57 -17.83
N VAL A 287 11.25 12.26 -17.62
CA VAL A 287 11.25 11.25 -18.67
C VAL A 287 10.40 10.05 -18.24
N SER A 288 9.51 9.63 -19.11
CA SER A 288 8.70 8.43 -18.89
C SER A 288 9.14 7.29 -19.81
N VAL A 289 9.21 6.08 -19.26
CA VAL A 289 9.38 4.85 -20.05
C VAL A 289 8.11 4.01 -19.88
N VAL A 290 7.28 4.00 -20.92
CA VAL A 290 6.01 3.29 -20.92
C VAL A 290 6.24 1.85 -21.39
N THR A 291 5.81 0.89 -20.59
CA THR A 291 6.09 -0.53 -20.82
C THR A 291 4.91 -1.43 -20.42
N SER A 292 5.07 -2.74 -20.59
CA SER A 292 4.09 -3.71 -20.07
C SER A 292 4.20 -3.87 -18.56
N ASP A 293 3.06 -4.05 -17.90
CA ASP A 293 2.94 -4.55 -16.53
C ASP A 293 2.54 -6.04 -16.57
N ASN A 294 1.31 -6.40 -16.28
CA ASN A 294 0.69 -7.70 -16.50
C ASN A 294 -0.39 -7.55 -17.59
N PRO A 295 -0.09 -7.72 -18.87
CA PRO A 295 -1.10 -7.54 -19.92
C PRO A 295 -2.29 -8.50 -19.82
N ARG A 296 -2.12 -9.65 -19.20
CA ARG A 296 -3.12 -10.73 -19.08
C ARG A 296 -3.67 -11.13 -20.45
N SER A 297 -4.98 -10.97 -20.68
CA SER A 297 -5.60 -11.32 -21.96
C SER A 297 -5.49 -10.22 -23.02
N GLU A 298 -5.22 -8.97 -22.63
CA GLU A 298 -5.21 -7.81 -23.51
C GLU A 298 -3.89 -7.69 -24.31
N ASP A 299 -3.95 -6.96 -25.43
CA ASP A 299 -2.77 -6.60 -26.22
C ASP A 299 -1.91 -5.56 -25.49
N PRO A 300 -0.61 -5.84 -25.23
CA PRO A 300 0.25 -4.89 -24.52
C PRO A 300 0.37 -3.54 -25.22
N GLY A 301 0.39 -3.53 -26.57
CA GLY A 301 0.50 -2.31 -27.35
C GLY A 301 -0.75 -1.44 -27.22
N GLU A 302 -1.93 -2.06 -27.09
CA GLU A 302 -3.17 -1.32 -26.86
C GLU A 302 -3.18 -0.64 -25.49
N ILE A 303 -2.75 -1.35 -24.44
CA ILE A 303 -2.61 -0.79 -23.09
C ILE A 303 -1.66 0.41 -23.12
N ILE A 304 -0.51 0.28 -23.78
CA ILE A 304 0.50 1.33 -23.90
C ILE A 304 -0.10 2.55 -24.62
N ARG A 305 -0.80 2.36 -25.74
CA ARG A 305 -1.45 3.47 -26.48
C ARG A 305 -2.46 4.22 -25.62
N GLN A 306 -3.22 3.52 -24.78
CA GLN A 306 -4.17 4.15 -23.87
C GLN A 306 -3.46 4.97 -22.78
N ILE A 307 -2.32 4.51 -22.26
CA ILE A 307 -1.48 5.31 -21.35
C ILE A 307 -0.97 6.56 -22.07
N GLU A 308 -0.42 6.42 -23.29
CA GLU A 308 0.14 7.52 -24.08
C GLU A 308 -0.90 8.60 -24.40
N SER A 309 -2.18 8.23 -24.55
CA SER A 309 -3.25 9.19 -24.84
C SER A 309 -3.40 10.28 -23.78
N GLY A 310 -2.96 10.01 -22.54
CA GLY A 310 -2.95 10.98 -21.45
C GLY A 310 -1.67 11.81 -21.33
N MET A 311 -0.61 11.50 -22.08
CA MET A 311 0.72 12.09 -21.88
C MET A 311 0.99 13.38 -22.66
N GLY A 312 0.15 13.71 -23.63
CA GLY A 312 0.37 14.88 -24.48
C GLY A 312 1.74 14.86 -25.18
N SER A 313 2.49 15.96 -25.08
CA SER A 313 3.84 16.11 -25.67
C SER A 313 5.00 15.78 -24.73
N ALA A 314 4.73 15.18 -23.55
CA ALA A 314 5.77 14.85 -22.59
C ALA A 314 6.82 13.89 -23.17
N GLU A 315 8.09 14.06 -22.76
CA GLU A 315 9.20 13.20 -23.20
C GLU A 315 8.97 11.76 -22.72
N ARG A 316 8.98 10.82 -23.67
CA ARG A 316 8.77 9.41 -23.35
C ARG A 316 9.51 8.47 -24.29
N ILE A 317 9.78 7.30 -23.76
CA ILE A 317 10.26 6.11 -24.46
C ILE A 317 9.15 5.06 -24.37
N VAL A 318 8.86 4.39 -25.46
CA VAL A 318 7.94 3.25 -25.49
C VAL A 318 8.74 1.98 -25.75
N GLU A 319 8.72 1.07 -24.79
CA GLU A 319 9.37 -0.24 -24.89
C GLU A 319 8.48 -1.29 -24.23
N PRO A 320 7.78 -2.12 -25.00
CA PRO A 320 6.87 -3.14 -24.49
C PRO A 320 7.54 -4.22 -23.62
N ASP A 321 8.80 -4.56 -23.92
CA ASP A 321 9.59 -5.48 -23.11
C ASP A 321 10.05 -4.78 -21.82
N ARG A 322 9.47 -5.18 -20.68
CA ARG A 322 9.71 -4.52 -19.40
C ARG A 322 11.17 -4.57 -18.95
N ARG A 323 11.89 -5.66 -19.23
CA ARG A 323 13.33 -5.75 -18.92
C ARG A 323 14.12 -4.72 -19.71
N LYS A 324 13.86 -4.65 -21.02
CA LYS A 324 14.51 -3.65 -21.89
C LYS A 324 14.15 -2.23 -21.49
N ALA A 325 12.90 -1.99 -21.10
CA ALA A 325 12.44 -0.69 -20.60
C ALA A 325 13.22 -0.25 -19.37
N ILE A 326 13.36 -1.13 -18.37
CA ILE A 326 14.15 -0.87 -17.16
C ILE A 326 15.60 -0.58 -17.55
N PHE A 327 16.24 -1.41 -18.37
CA PHE A 327 17.62 -1.22 -18.81
C PHE A 327 17.79 0.07 -19.62
N ALA A 328 16.82 0.44 -20.45
CA ALA A 328 16.84 1.70 -21.20
C ALA A 328 16.83 2.93 -20.29
N ALA A 329 16.07 2.89 -19.18
CA ALA A 329 16.10 3.96 -18.18
C ALA A 329 17.42 3.99 -17.42
N LEU A 330 17.88 2.84 -16.91
CA LEU A 330 19.10 2.74 -16.10
C LEU A 330 20.36 3.16 -16.85
N SER A 331 20.45 2.81 -18.15
CA SER A 331 21.61 3.15 -19.00
C SER A 331 21.65 4.62 -19.39
N ARG A 332 20.53 5.31 -19.48
CA ARG A 332 20.42 6.71 -19.94
C ARG A 332 20.41 7.72 -18.79
N ALA A 333 19.99 7.28 -17.61
CA ALA A 333 19.96 8.13 -16.44
C ALA A 333 21.37 8.50 -15.98
N ALA A 334 21.58 9.77 -15.65
CA ALA A 334 22.87 10.33 -15.24
C ALA A 334 23.06 10.34 -13.72
N SER A 335 24.26 10.65 -13.29
CA SER A 335 24.51 10.93 -11.85
C SER A 335 23.66 12.11 -11.39
N GLY A 336 23.00 11.95 -10.25
CA GLY A 336 22.04 12.91 -9.72
C GLY A 336 20.60 12.69 -10.15
N ASP A 337 20.35 11.82 -11.15
CA ASP A 337 19.01 11.39 -11.52
C ASP A 337 18.46 10.34 -10.54
N SER A 338 17.15 10.14 -10.57
CA SER A 338 16.47 9.02 -9.93
C SER A 338 15.58 8.28 -10.92
N VAL A 339 15.66 6.95 -10.94
CA VAL A 339 14.79 6.08 -11.74
C VAL A 339 13.82 5.38 -10.80
N VAL A 340 12.52 5.50 -11.07
CA VAL A 340 11.46 4.84 -10.31
C VAL A 340 10.78 3.82 -11.20
N VAL A 341 10.92 2.54 -10.87
CA VAL A 341 10.26 1.43 -11.55
C VAL A 341 8.96 1.13 -10.82
N CYS A 342 7.83 1.46 -11.46
CA CYS A 342 6.50 1.44 -10.87
C CYS A 342 5.61 0.31 -11.43
N GLY A 343 4.64 -0.12 -10.63
CA GLY A 343 3.57 -1.05 -11.00
C GLY A 343 3.64 -2.37 -10.25
N LYS A 344 4.73 -3.11 -10.41
CA LYS A 344 4.87 -4.47 -9.87
C LYS A 344 5.35 -4.51 -8.41
N GLY A 345 6.22 -3.59 -8.01
CA GLY A 345 6.74 -3.54 -6.63
C GLY A 345 7.32 -4.89 -6.17
N HIS A 346 6.55 -5.60 -5.36
CA HIS A 346 6.92 -6.91 -4.79
C HIS A 346 6.59 -8.12 -5.69
N GLU A 347 5.85 -7.94 -6.78
CA GLU A 347 5.45 -9.03 -7.66
C GLU A 347 6.67 -9.73 -8.29
N THR A 348 6.62 -11.05 -8.35
CA THR A 348 7.71 -11.91 -8.87
C THR A 348 7.34 -12.62 -10.16
N THR A 349 6.21 -12.25 -10.78
CA THR A 349 5.75 -12.83 -12.05
C THR A 349 5.19 -11.77 -12.96
N GLN A 350 5.25 -12.01 -14.28
CA GLN A 350 4.54 -11.25 -15.30
C GLN A 350 3.56 -12.19 -16.02
N GLU A 351 2.30 -11.76 -16.14
CA GLU A 351 1.24 -12.55 -16.77
C GLU A 351 0.89 -12.00 -18.15
N THR A 352 1.02 -12.86 -19.18
CA THR A 352 0.64 -12.55 -20.57
C THR A 352 -0.11 -13.73 -21.15
N LYS A 353 -1.32 -13.51 -21.71
CA LYS A 353 -2.18 -14.55 -22.33
C LYS A 353 -2.38 -15.77 -21.43
N GLY A 354 -2.61 -15.55 -20.13
CA GLY A 354 -2.82 -16.60 -19.15
C GLY A 354 -1.54 -17.34 -18.68
N VAL A 355 -0.37 -17.00 -19.25
CA VAL A 355 0.90 -17.60 -18.85
C VAL A 355 1.61 -16.66 -17.88
N LYS A 356 1.96 -17.16 -16.69
CA LYS A 356 2.76 -16.44 -15.70
C LYS A 356 4.22 -16.88 -15.81
N LEU A 357 5.08 -15.94 -16.13
CA LEU A 357 6.53 -16.15 -16.19
C LEU A 357 7.21 -15.47 -14.99
N PRO A 358 8.31 -16.00 -14.47
CA PRO A 358 9.10 -15.32 -13.43
C PRO A 358 9.56 -13.95 -13.93
N PHE A 359 9.27 -12.90 -13.16
CA PHE A 359 9.70 -11.53 -13.43
C PHE A 359 9.61 -10.69 -12.15
N ASP A 360 10.74 -10.22 -11.66
CA ASP A 360 10.84 -9.36 -10.48
C ASP A 360 11.64 -8.10 -10.84
N ASP A 361 11.00 -6.93 -10.75
CA ASP A 361 11.63 -5.64 -11.06
C ASP A 361 12.92 -5.43 -10.25
N ARG A 362 12.94 -5.86 -9.00
CA ARG A 362 14.09 -5.72 -8.09
C ARG A 362 15.27 -6.57 -8.57
N GLN A 363 14.98 -7.79 -9.02
CA GLN A 363 16.00 -8.66 -9.60
C GLN A 363 16.55 -8.08 -10.90
N VAL A 364 15.66 -7.61 -11.79
CA VAL A 364 16.05 -6.98 -13.06
C VAL A 364 16.93 -5.76 -12.82
N CYS A 365 16.60 -4.91 -11.84
CA CYS A 365 17.43 -3.75 -11.49
C CYS A 365 18.84 -4.17 -11.02
N ARG A 366 18.96 -5.23 -10.20
CA ARG A 366 20.27 -5.75 -9.72
C ARG A 366 21.09 -6.39 -10.83
N GLU A 367 20.46 -6.95 -11.86
CA GLU A 367 21.12 -7.56 -13.01
C GLU A 367 21.68 -6.54 -14.00
N PHE A 368 21.38 -5.25 -13.84
CA PHE A 368 21.97 -4.18 -14.63
C PHE A 368 23.41 -3.96 -14.20
N CYS A 369 24.38 -4.29 -15.11
CA CYS A 369 25.83 -4.24 -14.92
C CYS A 369 26.47 -3.11 -15.73
#